data_5cc2a223916365f2b46e2d68022a73e9
#
_entry.id   5cc2a223916365f2b46e2d68022a73e9
#
_cell.length_a   1.000
_cell.length_b   1.000
_cell.length_c   1.000
_cell.angle_alpha   90.00
_cell.angle_beta   90.00
_cell.angle_gamma   90.00
#
_symmetry.space_group_name_H-M   'P 1'
#
loop_
_entity.id
_entity.type
_entity.pdbx_description
1 polymer ?
#
loop_
_entity_poly.entity_id
_entity_poly.type
_entity_poly.pdbx_seq_one_letter_code
_entity_poly.pdbx_strand_id
1 'polypeptide(L)'
;MRIVIIGGGPGGYVAVIRAAQLGGEVTLIEKEAVGGTCVNHGCIPTKALLKGVEPVLEFKKFQSLGLLGTLQGIDVEKLKSHAKKSILLSKTGIEYLLKKNGITTIQGEALGYQDKAVIGKD
;
A
#
# COMPACT_ATOMS: atom_id res chain seq x y z
N MET A 1 8.24 10.02 -24.48
CA MET A 1 8.15 11.15 -23.50
C MET A 1 8.72 10.66 -22.19
N ARG A 2 9.63 11.42 -21.54
CA ARG A 2 10.17 11.11 -20.22
C ARG A 2 9.32 11.74 -19.14
N ILE A 3 8.95 10.96 -18.12
CA ILE A 3 8.06 11.36 -17.03
C ILE A 3 8.73 10.99 -15.71
N VAL A 4 8.81 11.95 -14.79
CA VAL A 4 9.25 11.71 -13.42
C VAL A 4 8.08 11.96 -12.48
N ILE A 5 7.81 11.02 -11.60
CA ILE A 5 6.77 11.14 -10.57
C ILE A 5 7.42 11.03 -9.20
N ILE A 6 7.11 11.99 -8.34
CA ILE A 6 7.63 12.08 -6.97
C ILE A 6 6.56 11.61 -6.01
N GLY A 7 6.89 10.60 -5.21
CA GLY A 7 6.01 9.95 -4.25
C GLY A 7 5.35 8.69 -4.80
N GLY A 8 5.63 7.56 -4.16
CA GLY A 8 5.15 6.22 -4.52
C GLY A 8 3.86 5.80 -3.81
N GLY A 9 3.08 6.75 -3.27
CA GLY A 9 1.77 6.47 -2.71
C GLY A 9 0.72 6.10 -3.78
N PRO A 10 -0.57 5.92 -3.41
CA PRO A 10 -1.63 5.46 -4.33
C PRO A 10 -1.75 6.29 -5.60
N GLY A 11 -1.62 7.61 -5.53
CA GLY A 11 -1.60 8.46 -6.72
C GLY A 11 -0.37 8.22 -7.59
N GLY A 12 0.81 8.11 -6.96
CA GLY A 12 2.09 7.98 -7.66
C GLY A 12 2.25 6.63 -8.36
N TYR A 13 2.14 5.50 -7.65
CA TYR A 13 2.35 4.19 -8.30
C TYR A 13 1.29 3.89 -9.37
N VAL A 14 0.07 4.33 -9.21
CA VAL A 14 -0.97 4.18 -10.25
C VAL A 14 -0.62 5.02 -11.48
N ALA A 15 -0.19 6.27 -11.27
CA ALA A 15 0.16 7.18 -12.35
C ALA A 15 1.38 6.68 -13.14
N VAL A 16 2.47 6.21 -12.47
CA VAL A 16 3.65 5.69 -13.19
C VAL A 16 3.32 4.43 -13.99
N ILE A 17 2.52 3.52 -13.43
CA ILE A 17 2.12 2.30 -14.14
C ILE A 17 1.33 2.68 -15.39
N ARG A 18 0.37 3.59 -15.27
CA ARG A 18 -0.45 4.01 -16.40
C ARG A 18 0.37 4.76 -17.46
N ALA A 19 1.27 5.63 -17.05
CA ALA A 19 2.14 6.36 -17.97
C ALA A 19 3.07 5.41 -18.76
N ALA A 20 3.62 4.40 -18.10
CA ALA A 20 4.45 3.38 -18.75
C ALA A 20 3.64 2.53 -19.74
N GLN A 21 2.42 2.13 -19.40
CA GLN A 21 1.51 1.42 -20.30
C GLN A 21 1.15 2.22 -21.56
N LEU A 22 1.18 3.54 -21.47
CA LEU A 22 0.97 4.46 -22.61
C LEU A 22 2.26 4.76 -23.39
N GLY A 23 3.34 4.04 -23.14
CA GLY A 23 4.61 4.18 -23.86
C GLY A 23 5.53 5.28 -23.35
N GLY A 24 5.29 5.81 -22.14
CA GLY A 24 6.22 6.74 -21.48
C GLY A 24 7.46 6.04 -20.92
N GLU A 25 8.60 6.71 -20.96
CA GLU A 25 9.79 6.37 -20.18
C GLU A 25 9.61 6.98 -18.78
N VAL A 26 9.40 6.16 -17.76
CA VAL A 26 8.89 6.62 -16.46
C VAL A 26 9.88 6.32 -15.34
N THR A 27 10.11 7.34 -14.50
CA THR A 27 10.88 7.23 -13.25
C THR A 27 9.99 7.60 -12.07
N LEU A 28 10.00 6.74 -11.05
CA LEU A 28 9.37 6.97 -9.75
C LEU A 28 10.45 7.29 -8.71
N ILE A 29 10.29 8.38 -7.99
CA ILE A 29 11.15 8.73 -6.84
C ILE A 29 10.31 8.57 -5.57
N GLU A 30 10.76 7.71 -4.64
CA GLU A 30 10.08 7.47 -3.36
C GLU A 30 11.10 7.46 -2.22
N LYS A 31 10.86 8.26 -1.19
CA LYS A 31 11.79 8.42 -0.07
C LYS A 31 11.75 7.28 0.95
N GLU A 32 10.63 6.60 1.10
CA GLU A 32 10.45 5.54 2.10
C GLU A 32 10.17 4.20 1.43
N ALA A 33 8.90 3.89 1.24
CA ALA A 33 8.47 2.62 0.66
C ALA A 33 7.31 2.83 -0.31
N VAL A 34 7.37 2.15 -1.44
CA VAL A 34 6.26 2.15 -2.40
C VAL A 34 4.94 1.74 -1.73
N GLY A 35 3.85 2.34 -2.19
CA GLY A 35 2.55 2.22 -1.56
C GLY A 35 2.23 3.37 -0.60
N GLY A 36 3.25 4.12 -0.13
CA GLY A 36 3.10 5.27 0.75
C GLY A 36 2.37 4.95 2.04
N THR A 37 1.86 5.96 2.72
CA THR A 37 1.13 5.82 3.99
C THR A 37 -0.06 4.87 3.88
N CYS A 38 -0.82 4.92 2.79
CA CYS A 38 -2.01 4.09 2.63
C CYS A 38 -1.71 2.59 2.73
N VAL A 39 -0.70 2.12 2.02
CA VAL A 39 -0.34 0.69 2.01
C VAL A 39 0.40 0.29 3.29
N ASN A 40 1.36 1.11 3.72
CA ASN A 40 2.29 0.72 4.78
C ASN A 40 1.77 1.00 6.20
N HIS A 41 1.02 2.09 6.40
CA HIS A 41 0.64 2.57 7.74
C HIS A 41 -0.83 3.00 7.88
N GLY A 42 -1.63 2.93 6.81
CA GLY A 42 -2.98 3.49 6.76
C GLY A 42 -4.05 2.52 6.31
N CYS A 43 -4.49 2.66 5.07
CA CYS A 43 -5.69 1.97 4.53
C CYS A 43 -5.62 0.45 4.66
N ILE A 44 -4.49 -0.16 4.26
CA ILE A 44 -4.35 -1.62 4.23
C ILE A 44 -4.33 -2.21 5.64
N PRO A 45 -3.43 -1.80 6.56
CA PRO A 45 -3.43 -2.35 7.90
C PRO A 45 -4.73 -2.06 8.66
N THR A 46 -5.30 -0.86 8.51
CA THR A 46 -6.56 -0.51 9.17
C THR A 46 -7.70 -1.41 8.72
N LYS A 47 -7.87 -1.63 7.41
CA LYS A 47 -8.92 -2.52 6.88
C LYS A 47 -8.69 -3.97 7.27
N ALA A 48 -7.45 -4.43 7.28
CA ALA A 48 -7.12 -5.80 7.72
C ALA A 48 -7.48 -6.02 9.18
N LEU A 49 -7.20 -5.06 10.07
CA LEU A 49 -7.56 -5.11 11.48
C LEU A 49 -9.07 -5.06 11.68
N LEU A 50 -9.76 -4.12 11.03
CA LEU A 50 -11.23 -4.00 11.11
C LEU A 50 -11.92 -5.28 10.64
N LYS A 51 -11.48 -5.84 9.51
CA LYS A 51 -12.04 -7.11 9.00
C LYS A 51 -11.83 -8.27 9.96
N GLY A 52 -10.73 -8.28 10.70
CA GLY A 52 -10.44 -9.30 11.70
C GLY A 52 -11.30 -9.20 12.96
N VAL A 53 -11.82 -8.02 13.31
CA VAL A 53 -12.71 -7.84 14.48
C VAL A 53 -14.20 -7.88 14.12
N GLU A 54 -14.54 -7.74 12.85
CA GLU A 54 -15.91 -7.75 12.35
C GLU A 54 -16.72 -8.99 12.79
N PRO A 55 -16.16 -10.23 12.76
CA PRO A 55 -16.88 -11.42 13.22
C PRO A 55 -17.34 -11.35 14.69
N VAL A 56 -16.64 -10.60 15.54
CA VAL A 56 -17.05 -10.41 16.95
C VAL A 56 -18.34 -9.61 17.04
N LEU A 57 -18.44 -8.56 16.23
CA LEU A 57 -19.63 -7.71 16.19
C LEU A 57 -20.79 -8.48 15.56
N GLU A 58 -20.55 -9.23 14.50
CA GLU A 58 -21.54 -10.09 13.87
C GLU A 58 -22.03 -11.18 14.82
N PHE A 59 -21.14 -11.83 15.56
CA PHE A 59 -21.50 -12.86 16.54
C PHE A 59 -22.47 -12.31 17.58
N LYS A 60 -22.19 -11.14 18.15
CA LYS A 60 -23.09 -10.48 19.10
C LYS A 60 -24.48 -10.18 18.50
N LYS A 61 -24.51 -9.74 17.24
CA LYS A 61 -25.74 -9.49 16.51
C LYS A 61 -26.54 -10.78 16.30
N PHE A 62 -25.88 -11.86 15.91
CA PHE A 62 -26.55 -13.15 15.65
C PHE A 62 -26.99 -13.84 16.93
N GLN A 63 -26.36 -13.60 18.08
CA GLN A 63 -26.87 -14.06 19.38
C GLN A 63 -28.25 -13.50 19.68
N SER A 64 -28.53 -12.24 19.33
CA SER A 64 -29.87 -11.67 19.49
C SER A 64 -30.93 -12.31 18.57
N LEU A 65 -30.50 -13.02 17.53
CA LEU A 65 -31.35 -13.76 16.59
C LEU A 65 -31.41 -15.28 16.91
N GLY A 66 -30.85 -15.70 18.05
CA GLY A 66 -30.92 -17.09 18.50
C GLY A 66 -29.68 -17.95 18.23
N LEU A 67 -28.56 -17.38 17.73
CA LEU A 67 -27.31 -18.11 17.63
C LEU A 67 -26.79 -18.44 19.04
N LEU A 68 -26.57 -19.73 19.30
CA LEU A 68 -26.03 -20.21 20.57
C LEU A 68 -24.50 -20.32 20.48
N GLY A 69 -23.83 -20.05 21.60
CA GLY A 69 -22.38 -20.20 21.73
C GLY A 69 -21.73 -19.10 22.55
N THR A 70 -20.44 -19.25 22.75
CA THR A 70 -19.60 -18.26 23.47
C THR A 70 -18.40 -17.88 22.62
N LEU A 71 -18.07 -16.58 22.61
CA LEU A 71 -16.86 -16.07 22.00
C LEU A 71 -15.77 -15.98 23.08
N GLN A 72 -14.66 -16.69 22.89
CA GLN A 72 -13.55 -16.72 23.85
C GLN A 72 -12.62 -15.49 23.75
N GLY A 73 -12.75 -14.69 22.69
CA GLY A 73 -11.95 -13.49 22.47
C GLY A 73 -11.27 -13.46 21.10
N ILE A 74 -10.31 -12.54 20.97
CA ILE A 74 -9.50 -12.36 19.77
C ILE A 74 -8.03 -12.54 20.14
N ASP A 75 -7.33 -13.36 19.35
CA ASP A 75 -5.86 -13.43 19.39
C ASP A 75 -5.28 -12.21 18.65
N VAL A 76 -4.91 -11.21 19.43
CA VAL A 76 -4.42 -9.92 18.93
C VAL A 76 -3.11 -10.08 18.15
N GLU A 77 -2.24 -11.01 18.53
CA GLU A 77 -0.96 -11.22 17.83
C GLU A 77 -1.18 -11.85 16.46
N LYS A 78 -2.09 -12.80 16.33
CA LYS A 78 -2.50 -13.33 15.03
C LYS A 78 -3.14 -12.26 14.14
N LEU A 79 -3.97 -11.38 14.73
CA LEU A 79 -4.59 -10.29 14.01
C LEU A 79 -3.55 -9.29 13.48
N LYS A 80 -2.57 -8.90 14.31
CA LYS A 80 -1.43 -8.07 13.87
C LYS A 80 -0.60 -8.74 12.78
N SER A 81 -0.35 -10.04 12.91
CA SER A 81 0.37 -10.81 11.89
C SER A 81 -0.38 -10.83 10.57
N HIS A 82 -1.70 -10.98 10.60
CA HIS A 82 -2.54 -10.89 9.40
C HIS A 82 -2.44 -9.51 8.73
N ALA A 83 -2.49 -8.41 9.50
CA ALA A 83 -2.33 -7.07 8.96
C ALA A 83 -0.94 -6.87 8.32
N LYS A 84 0.15 -7.33 8.97
CA LYS A 84 1.51 -7.29 8.40
C LYS A 84 1.60 -8.06 7.08
N LYS A 85 1.00 -9.25 7.02
CA LYS A 85 0.95 -10.05 5.79
C LYS A 85 0.20 -9.34 4.65
N SER A 86 -0.89 -8.65 4.96
CA SER A 86 -1.66 -7.86 3.98
C SER A 86 -0.85 -6.69 3.42
N ILE A 87 -0.08 -5.99 4.28
CA ILE A 87 0.85 -4.94 3.86
C ILE A 87 1.89 -5.51 2.90
N LEU A 88 2.56 -6.61 3.29
CA LEU A 88 3.61 -7.24 2.49
C LEU A 88 3.10 -7.66 1.11
N LEU A 89 1.95 -8.32 1.04
CA LEU A 89 1.33 -8.74 -0.23
C LEU A 89 1.04 -7.53 -1.14
N SER A 90 0.48 -6.46 -0.58
CA SER A 90 0.18 -5.24 -1.36
C SER A 90 1.45 -4.58 -1.87
N LYS A 91 2.46 -4.43 -1.02
CA LYS A 91 3.76 -3.85 -1.38
C LYS A 91 4.45 -4.66 -2.48
N THR A 92 4.57 -5.97 -2.31
CA THR A 92 5.17 -6.87 -3.29
C THR A 92 4.43 -6.83 -4.63
N GLY A 93 3.08 -6.73 -4.59
CA GLY A 93 2.28 -6.56 -5.81
C GLY A 93 2.59 -5.27 -6.55
N ILE A 94 2.74 -4.16 -5.84
CA ILE A 94 3.13 -2.87 -6.44
C ILE A 94 4.54 -2.97 -7.04
N GLU A 95 5.53 -3.46 -6.29
CA GLU A 95 6.91 -3.63 -6.75
C GLU A 95 6.98 -4.51 -8.01
N TYR A 96 6.22 -5.60 -8.05
CA TYR A 96 6.09 -6.45 -9.23
C TYR A 96 5.55 -5.67 -10.45
N LEU A 97 4.48 -4.87 -10.26
CA LEU A 97 3.90 -4.08 -11.34
C LEU A 97 4.84 -2.99 -11.83
N LEU A 98 5.58 -2.33 -10.96
CA LEU A 98 6.60 -1.36 -11.34
C LEU A 98 7.66 -2.01 -12.22
N LYS A 99 8.22 -3.14 -11.78
CA LYS A 99 9.23 -3.89 -12.54
C LYS A 99 8.68 -4.43 -13.87
N LYS A 100 7.47 -4.99 -13.88
CA LYS A 100 6.83 -5.53 -15.08
C LYS A 100 6.62 -4.48 -16.16
N ASN A 101 6.34 -3.24 -15.78
CA ASN A 101 6.14 -2.12 -16.71
C ASN A 101 7.44 -1.35 -17.02
N GLY A 102 8.61 -1.83 -16.61
CA GLY A 102 9.90 -1.20 -16.91
C GLY A 102 10.11 0.15 -16.26
N ILE A 103 9.46 0.42 -15.11
CA ILE A 103 9.55 1.69 -14.41
C ILE A 103 10.84 1.73 -13.60
N THR A 104 11.66 2.76 -13.83
CA THR A 104 12.84 3.04 -13.00
C THR A 104 12.39 3.56 -11.65
N THR A 105 12.76 2.89 -10.57
CA THR A 105 12.45 3.34 -9.20
C THR A 105 13.73 3.80 -8.52
N ILE A 106 13.71 5.03 -8.04
CA ILE A 106 14.81 5.64 -7.26
C ILE A 106 14.31 5.81 -5.83
N GLN A 107 15.01 5.20 -4.88
CA GLN A 107 14.77 5.45 -3.47
C GLN A 107 15.56 6.68 -3.06
N GLY A 108 14.87 7.73 -2.65
CA GLY A 108 15.48 8.98 -2.25
C GLY A 108 14.46 10.11 -2.12
N GLU A 109 14.88 11.20 -1.50
CA GLU A 109 14.04 12.38 -1.28
C GLU A 109 14.27 13.42 -2.39
N ALA A 110 13.22 13.75 -3.14
CA ALA A 110 13.25 14.85 -4.10
C ALA A 110 13.17 16.20 -3.36
N LEU A 111 14.18 17.02 -3.49
CA LEU A 111 14.31 18.33 -2.81
C LEU A 111 13.85 19.48 -3.68
N GLY A 112 13.86 19.33 -4.99
CA GLY A 112 13.47 20.37 -5.92
C GLY A 112 13.58 19.96 -7.37
N TYR A 113 13.32 20.91 -8.26
CA TYR A 113 13.44 20.78 -9.70
C TYR A 113 14.15 22.00 -10.27
N GLN A 114 15.23 21.77 -11.00
CA GLN A 114 16.03 22.83 -11.63
C GLN A 114 16.60 22.33 -12.97
N ASP A 115 16.62 23.19 -13.97
CA ASP A 115 17.21 22.94 -15.30
C ASP A 115 16.75 21.62 -15.96
N LYS A 116 15.45 21.31 -15.84
CA LYS A 116 14.81 20.07 -16.32
C LYS A 116 15.29 18.80 -15.60
N ALA A 117 15.92 18.93 -14.44
CA ALA A 117 16.33 17.82 -13.60
C ALA A 117 15.68 17.89 -12.21
N VAL A 118 15.40 16.72 -11.63
CA VAL A 118 14.99 16.63 -10.23
C VAL A 118 16.25 16.57 -9.38
N ILE A 119 16.33 17.43 -8.38
CA ILE A 119 17.41 17.46 -7.40
C ILE A 119 16.94 16.62 -6.21
N GLY A 120 17.75 15.70 -5.75
CA GLY A 120 17.40 14.83 -4.66
C GLY A 120 18.57 14.51 -3.74
N LYS A 121 18.26 13.77 -2.70
CA LYS A 121 19.15 13.25 -1.69
C LYS A 121 18.88 11.76 -1.50
N ASP A 122 19.93 10.96 -1.53
CA ASP A 122 19.88 9.52 -1.24
C ASP A 122 19.65 9.25 0.25
#